data_2483170dcbf7b96ecb3b995fe5519f09
#
_entry.id   2483170dcbf7b96ecb3b995fe5519f09
#
_cell.length_a   1.000
_cell.length_b   1.000
_cell.length_c   1.000
_cell.angle_alpha   90.00
_cell.angle_beta   90.00
_cell.angle_gamma   90.00
#
_symmetry.space_group_name_H-M   'P 1'
#
loop_
_entity.id
_entity.type
_entity.pdbx_description
1 polymer ?
#
loop_
_entity_poly.entity_id
_entity_poly.type
_entity_poly.pdbx_seq_one_letter_code
_entity_poly.pdbx_strand_id
1 'polypeptide(L)'
;MVQDLRIINEAVVPLHPTVPNPYVILGEIPPSAKWFTVLDLKDAFFFCIPLAKKSQYLFAFEWQAPGKKHQQMTWTVLPQEFRDSPHLFGQALSRDLLDLDLGPNGKILQYVDDLLICSPDEKNAQQHAIQVLNFLAERGYKVSHAKAQMVKTKVT
;
A
#
# COMPACT_ATOMS: atom_id res chain seq x y z
N MET A 1 6.31 -16.51 6.30
CA MET A 1 5.36 -17.64 6.18
C MET A 1 4.38 -17.34 5.07
N VAL A 2 4.20 -18.26 4.15
CA VAL A 2 3.25 -18.12 3.03
C VAL A 2 2.23 -19.27 3.16
N GLN A 3 0.95 -18.93 3.15
CA GLN A 3 -0.16 -19.90 3.20
C GLN A 3 -0.67 -20.14 1.77
N ASP A 4 -0.96 -21.39 1.42
CA ASP A 4 -1.63 -21.70 0.18
C ASP A 4 -3.13 -21.37 0.26
N LEU A 5 -3.55 -20.34 -0.44
CA LEU A 5 -4.93 -19.85 -0.47
C LEU A 5 -5.66 -20.14 -1.80
N ARG A 6 -5.16 -21.05 -2.63
CA ARG A 6 -5.76 -21.35 -3.96
C ARG A 6 -7.24 -21.68 -3.86
N ILE A 7 -7.63 -22.55 -2.93
CA ILE A 7 -9.05 -22.95 -2.74
C ILE A 7 -9.92 -21.73 -2.38
N ILE A 8 -9.44 -20.87 -1.48
CA ILE A 8 -10.16 -19.66 -1.08
C ILE A 8 -10.26 -18.69 -2.26
N ASN A 9 -9.16 -18.50 -3.01
CA ASN A 9 -9.14 -17.63 -4.17
C ASN A 9 -10.10 -18.08 -5.27
N GLU A 10 -10.35 -19.37 -5.41
CA GLU A 10 -11.33 -19.92 -6.35
C GLU A 10 -12.78 -19.76 -5.86
N ALA A 11 -12.99 -19.82 -4.55
CA ALA A 11 -14.32 -19.76 -3.94
C ALA A 11 -14.88 -18.34 -3.80
N VAL A 12 -14.05 -17.31 -3.74
CA VAL A 12 -14.52 -15.92 -3.60
C VAL A 12 -15.06 -15.39 -4.92
N VAL A 13 -16.08 -14.53 -4.82
CA VAL A 13 -16.63 -13.83 -6.00
C VAL A 13 -15.52 -13.01 -6.65
N PRO A 14 -15.28 -13.16 -7.97
CA PRO A 14 -14.26 -12.38 -8.64
C PRO A 14 -14.55 -10.89 -8.54
N LEU A 15 -13.62 -10.13 -7.96
CA LEU A 15 -13.56 -8.69 -8.18
C LEU A 15 -12.84 -8.48 -9.50
N HIS A 16 -13.45 -7.74 -10.43
CA HIS A 16 -12.81 -7.36 -11.68
C HIS A 16 -12.22 -5.96 -11.51
N PRO A 17 -11.07 -5.82 -10.79
CA PRO A 17 -10.49 -4.51 -10.53
C PRO A 17 -10.00 -3.91 -11.84
N THR A 18 -10.32 -2.64 -12.05
CA THR A 18 -9.68 -1.87 -13.10
C THR A 18 -8.23 -1.63 -12.67
N VAL A 19 -7.29 -2.24 -13.37
CA VAL A 19 -5.86 -1.97 -13.17
C VAL A 19 -5.58 -0.56 -13.67
N PRO A 20 -5.05 0.36 -12.82
CA PRO A 20 -4.73 1.70 -13.26
C PRO A 20 -3.69 1.65 -14.39
N ASN A 21 -3.91 2.45 -15.44
CA ASN A 21 -2.93 2.57 -16.51
C ASN A 21 -1.82 3.53 -16.05
N PRO A 22 -0.55 3.07 -15.98
CA PRO A 22 0.57 3.92 -15.54
C PRO A 22 0.71 5.20 -16.36
N TYR A 23 0.44 5.16 -17.67
CA TYR A 23 0.53 6.33 -18.55
C TYR A 23 -0.51 7.40 -18.21
N VAL A 24 -1.72 7.00 -17.80
CA VAL A 24 -2.76 7.94 -17.34
C VAL A 24 -2.31 8.64 -16.07
N ILE A 25 -1.77 7.87 -15.11
CA ILE A 25 -1.27 8.41 -13.83
C ILE A 25 -0.12 9.40 -14.08
N LEU A 26 0.82 9.05 -14.95
CA LEU A 26 1.92 9.95 -15.31
C LEU A 26 1.43 11.23 -16.02
N GLY A 27 0.32 11.15 -16.75
CA GLY A 27 -0.36 12.30 -17.34
C GLY A 27 -0.95 13.28 -16.33
N GLU A 28 -1.17 12.85 -15.10
CA GLU A 28 -1.66 13.70 -14.01
C GLU A 28 -0.56 14.50 -13.30
N ILE A 29 0.71 14.29 -13.65
CA ILE A 29 1.82 15.05 -13.08
C ILE A 29 1.66 16.53 -13.48
N PRO A 30 1.61 17.46 -12.50
CA PRO A 30 1.47 18.87 -12.80
C PRO A 30 2.66 19.38 -13.65
N PRO A 31 2.42 20.22 -14.66
CA PRO A 31 3.51 20.81 -15.48
C PRO A 31 4.54 21.60 -14.68
N SER A 32 4.13 22.14 -13.54
CA SER A 32 5.00 22.88 -12.62
C SER A 32 5.89 21.98 -11.75
N ALA A 33 5.64 20.66 -11.71
CA ALA A 33 6.40 19.74 -10.89
C ALA A 33 7.81 19.54 -11.46
N LYS A 34 8.82 19.71 -10.62
CA LYS A 34 10.24 19.56 -10.96
C LYS A 34 10.99 18.66 -9.98
N TRP A 35 10.39 18.38 -8.82
CA TRP A 35 10.96 17.55 -7.77
C TRP A 35 10.01 16.45 -7.39
N PHE A 36 10.54 15.25 -7.17
CA PHE A 36 9.77 14.05 -6.98
C PHE A 36 10.29 13.22 -5.82
N THR A 37 9.36 12.56 -5.14
CA THR A 37 9.66 11.53 -4.16
C THR A 37 8.84 10.29 -4.50
N VAL A 38 9.49 9.14 -4.60
CA VAL A 38 8.83 7.84 -4.79
C VAL A 38 8.94 7.03 -3.52
N LEU A 39 7.81 6.55 -3.04
CA LEU A 39 7.70 5.71 -1.85
C LEU A 39 7.08 4.36 -2.24
N ASP A 40 7.74 3.27 -1.88
CA ASP A 40 7.23 1.90 -1.99
C ASP A 40 6.78 1.47 -0.59
N LEU A 41 5.53 1.02 -0.46
CA LEU A 41 5.00 0.58 0.82
C LEU A 41 5.40 -0.86 1.10
N LYS A 42 6.27 -1.01 2.08
CA LYS A 42 6.85 -2.29 2.46
C LYS A 42 5.83 -3.19 3.18
N ASP A 43 5.80 -4.47 2.78
CA ASP A 43 4.98 -5.49 3.43
C ASP A 43 3.52 -5.04 3.62
N ALA A 44 3.04 -4.26 2.65
CA ALA A 44 1.80 -3.51 2.70
C ALA A 44 0.60 -4.35 3.14
N PHE A 45 0.55 -5.62 2.72
CA PHE A 45 -0.58 -6.49 2.99
C PHE A 45 -0.59 -7.05 4.42
N PHE A 46 0.59 -7.25 5.03
CA PHE A 46 0.72 -7.98 6.29
C PHE A 46 0.38 -7.19 7.55
N PHE A 47 0.48 -5.85 7.51
CA PHE A 47 0.48 -5.08 8.74
C PHE A 47 -0.53 -3.95 8.80
N CYS A 48 -1.18 -3.61 7.67
CA CYS A 48 -1.90 -2.35 7.59
C CYS A 48 -3.42 -2.50 7.55
N ILE A 49 -3.95 -3.53 6.89
CA ILE A 49 -5.39 -3.64 6.63
C ILE A 49 -6.01 -4.75 7.48
N PRO A 50 -6.78 -4.40 8.51
CA PRO A 50 -7.42 -5.41 9.34
C PRO A 50 -8.50 -6.18 8.57
N LEU A 51 -8.51 -7.49 8.80
CA LEU A 51 -9.52 -8.39 8.24
C LEU A 51 -10.72 -8.44 9.19
N ALA A 52 -11.92 -8.23 8.64
CA ALA A 52 -13.15 -8.29 9.44
C ALA A 52 -13.28 -9.63 10.18
N LYS A 53 -13.64 -9.60 11.47
CA LYS A 53 -13.72 -10.80 12.30
C LYS A 53 -14.57 -11.90 11.68
N LYS A 54 -15.69 -11.55 11.07
CA LYS A 54 -16.60 -12.48 10.40
C LYS A 54 -15.99 -13.20 9.19
N SER A 55 -14.86 -12.70 8.66
CA SER A 55 -14.17 -13.29 7.51
C SER A 55 -12.90 -14.04 7.90
N GLN A 56 -12.41 -13.89 9.13
CA GLN A 56 -11.13 -14.46 9.55
C GLN A 56 -11.12 -15.98 9.51
N TYR A 57 -12.25 -16.65 9.80
CA TYR A 57 -12.34 -18.11 9.79
C TYR A 57 -12.05 -18.73 8.42
N LEU A 58 -12.26 -17.99 7.33
CA LEU A 58 -11.98 -18.45 5.98
C LEU A 58 -10.49 -18.66 5.72
N PHE A 59 -9.65 -18.00 6.49
CA PHE A 59 -8.18 -18.02 6.34
C PHE A 59 -7.51 -18.83 7.45
N ALA A 60 -8.26 -19.66 8.17
CA ALA A 60 -7.73 -20.49 9.24
C ALA A 60 -6.75 -21.54 8.69
N PHE A 61 -5.68 -21.80 9.43
CA PHE A 61 -4.67 -22.82 9.13
C PHE A 61 -4.15 -23.45 10.41
N GLU A 62 -3.59 -24.63 10.29
CA GLU A 62 -2.94 -25.33 11.40
C GLU A 62 -1.44 -25.01 11.40
N TRP A 63 -0.92 -24.77 12.58
CA TRP A 63 0.50 -24.53 12.79
C TRP A 63 1.01 -25.43 13.93
N GLN A 64 2.13 -26.07 13.68
CA GLN A 64 2.85 -26.84 14.69
C GLN A 64 4.30 -26.35 14.78
N ALA A 65 4.64 -25.75 15.91
CA ALA A 65 6.03 -25.45 16.23
C ALA A 65 6.74 -26.76 16.68
N PRO A 66 8.06 -26.91 16.43
CA PRO A 66 8.81 -28.08 16.87
C PRO A 66 8.61 -28.34 18.37
N GLY A 67 8.17 -29.56 18.72
CA GLY A 67 7.94 -29.97 20.12
C GLY A 67 6.67 -29.44 20.77
N LYS A 68 5.80 -28.75 20.03
CA LYS A 68 4.51 -28.21 20.53
C LYS A 68 3.31 -28.90 19.88
N LYS A 69 2.16 -28.77 20.52
CA LYS A 69 0.88 -29.25 19.97
C LYS A 69 0.47 -28.43 18.75
N HIS A 70 -0.32 -29.04 17.87
CA HIS A 70 -0.98 -28.33 16.78
C HIS A 70 -1.83 -27.19 17.31
N GLN A 71 -1.74 -26.02 16.67
CA GLN A 71 -2.55 -24.85 16.96
C GLN A 71 -3.29 -24.42 15.70
N GLN A 72 -4.57 -24.12 15.86
CA GLN A 72 -5.32 -23.47 14.79
C GLN A 72 -5.14 -21.96 14.88
N MET A 73 -4.72 -21.37 13.78
CA MET A 73 -4.46 -19.94 13.67
C MET A 73 -5.25 -19.35 12.51
N THR A 74 -5.39 -18.06 12.49
CA THR A 74 -5.96 -17.34 11.35
C THR A 74 -5.28 -15.98 11.17
N TRP A 75 -5.61 -15.32 10.07
CA TRP A 75 -5.14 -13.98 9.79
C TRP A 75 -6.07 -12.92 10.40
N THR A 76 -5.48 -11.92 11.02
CA THR A 76 -6.18 -10.72 11.49
C THR A 76 -6.05 -9.54 10.52
N VAL A 77 -5.16 -9.69 9.53
CA VAL A 77 -4.90 -8.72 8.45
C VAL A 77 -4.97 -9.42 7.10
N LEU A 78 -5.02 -8.67 6.01
CA LEU A 78 -5.08 -9.24 4.65
C LEU A 78 -3.88 -10.15 4.37
N PRO A 79 -4.12 -11.43 4.01
CA PRO A 79 -3.05 -12.35 3.67
C PRO A 79 -2.39 -12.01 2.33
N GLN A 80 -1.08 -12.27 2.21
CA GLN A 80 -0.32 -11.95 0.99
C GLN A 80 -0.81 -12.71 -0.24
N GLU A 81 -1.11 -13.99 -0.11
CA GLU A 81 -1.51 -14.86 -1.22
C GLU A 81 -3.02 -14.79 -1.53
N PHE A 82 -3.77 -13.96 -0.80
CA PHE A 82 -5.16 -13.71 -1.14
C PHE A 82 -5.24 -12.84 -2.39
N ARG A 83 -5.94 -13.36 -3.42
CA ARG A 83 -6.01 -12.75 -4.76
C ARG A 83 -6.41 -11.27 -4.75
N ASP A 84 -7.36 -10.91 -3.89
CA ASP A 84 -7.94 -9.58 -3.86
C ASP A 84 -7.20 -8.62 -2.89
N SER A 85 -6.17 -9.09 -2.17
CA SER A 85 -5.42 -8.27 -1.21
C SER A 85 -4.80 -7.02 -1.85
N PRO A 86 -4.15 -7.07 -3.02
CA PRO A 86 -3.60 -5.87 -3.65
C PRO A 86 -4.67 -4.81 -3.96
N HIS A 87 -5.82 -5.25 -4.46
CA HIS A 87 -6.92 -4.35 -4.79
C HIS A 87 -7.53 -3.70 -3.54
N LEU A 88 -7.80 -4.51 -2.51
CA LEU A 88 -8.36 -4.02 -1.24
C LEU A 88 -7.39 -3.08 -0.53
N PHE A 89 -6.11 -3.41 -0.56
CA PHE A 89 -5.06 -2.53 -0.03
C PHE A 89 -5.04 -1.18 -0.76
N GLY A 90 -5.04 -1.20 -2.09
CA GLY A 90 -5.06 0.01 -2.91
C GLY A 90 -6.27 0.89 -2.63
N GLN A 91 -7.45 0.29 -2.45
CA GLN A 91 -8.67 1.02 -2.07
C GLN A 91 -8.56 1.66 -0.68
N ALA A 92 -8.06 0.92 0.32
CA ALA A 92 -7.89 1.44 1.67
C ALA A 92 -6.88 2.59 1.70
N LEU A 93 -5.75 2.45 1.03
CA LEU A 93 -4.74 3.51 0.91
C LEU A 93 -5.31 4.75 0.20
N SER A 94 -6.01 4.57 -0.92
CA SER A 94 -6.65 5.66 -1.65
C SER A 94 -7.64 6.43 -0.79
N ARG A 95 -8.41 5.73 0.02
CA ARG A 95 -9.38 6.32 0.95
C ARG A 95 -8.68 7.10 2.06
N ASP A 96 -7.60 6.54 2.63
CA ASP A 96 -6.81 7.23 3.65
C ASP A 96 -6.14 8.50 3.10
N LEU A 97 -5.62 8.45 1.87
CA LEU A 97 -4.97 9.60 1.23
C LEU A 97 -5.92 10.77 0.96
N LEU A 98 -7.23 10.57 0.99
CA LEU A 98 -8.20 11.67 0.90
C LEU A 98 -8.10 12.64 2.10
N ASP A 99 -7.62 12.15 3.24
CA ASP A 99 -7.43 12.98 4.45
C ASP A 99 -6.10 13.76 4.44
N LEU A 100 -5.26 13.53 3.43
CA LEU A 100 -3.96 14.19 3.28
C LEU A 100 -4.07 15.35 2.31
N ASP A 101 -3.78 16.55 2.79
CA ASP A 101 -3.71 17.76 1.98
C ASP A 101 -2.28 18.31 1.95
N LEU A 102 -1.66 18.28 0.77
CA LEU A 102 -0.34 18.84 0.52
C LEU A 102 -0.38 20.33 0.12
N GLY A 103 -1.57 20.90 0.06
CA GLY A 103 -1.76 22.26 -0.42
C GLY A 103 -1.66 22.39 -1.95
N PRO A 104 -1.72 23.64 -2.47
CA PRO A 104 -1.80 23.89 -3.91
C PRO A 104 -0.52 23.52 -4.68
N ASN A 105 0.61 23.40 -3.99
CA ASN A 105 1.93 23.14 -4.58
C ASN A 105 2.33 21.66 -4.57
N GLY A 106 1.49 20.80 -3.98
CA GLY A 106 1.78 19.37 -3.88
C GLY A 106 0.74 18.52 -4.60
N LYS A 107 1.20 17.45 -5.22
CA LYS A 107 0.35 16.42 -5.81
C LYS A 107 0.88 15.06 -5.39
N ILE A 108 -0.01 14.17 -4.97
CA ILE A 108 0.32 12.78 -4.71
C ILE A 108 -0.43 11.89 -5.70
N LEU A 109 0.29 10.97 -6.31
CA LEU A 109 -0.23 9.99 -7.25
C LEU A 109 0.01 8.60 -6.70
N GLN A 110 -0.99 7.74 -6.79
CA GLN A 110 -0.93 6.37 -6.32
C GLN A 110 -0.94 5.37 -7.48
N TYR A 111 -0.02 4.42 -7.44
CA TYR A 111 -0.05 3.25 -8.30
C TYR A 111 0.11 1.99 -7.45
N VAL A 112 -1.03 1.32 -7.16
CA VAL A 112 -1.12 0.15 -6.27
C VAL A 112 -0.54 0.46 -4.89
N ASP A 113 0.69 0.02 -4.61
CA ASP A 113 1.44 0.22 -3.35
C ASP A 113 2.58 1.24 -3.48
N ASP A 114 2.71 1.86 -4.65
CA ASP A 114 3.68 2.93 -4.90
C ASP A 114 3.01 4.31 -4.82
N LEU A 115 3.71 5.26 -4.22
CA LEU A 115 3.31 6.66 -4.16
C LEU A 115 4.33 7.56 -4.84
N LEU A 116 3.86 8.45 -5.70
CA LEU A 116 4.66 9.51 -6.30
C LEU A 116 4.20 10.87 -5.77
N ILE A 117 5.12 11.59 -5.15
CA ILE A 117 4.90 12.94 -4.65
C ILE A 117 5.55 13.92 -5.61
N CYS A 118 4.77 14.85 -6.14
CA CYS A 118 5.21 15.86 -7.10
C CYS A 118 5.24 17.24 -6.44
N SER A 119 6.33 17.98 -6.61
CA SER A 119 6.53 19.30 -6.01
C SER A 119 7.24 20.26 -6.97
N PRO A 120 7.00 21.58 -6.87
CA PRO A 120 7.57 22.56 -7.80
C PRO A 120 9.03 22.89 -7.53
N ASP A 121 9.47 22.77 -6.29
CA ASP A 121 10.83 23.10 -5.85
C ASP A 121 11.31 22.16 -4.74
N GLU A 122 12.60 22.20 -4.44
CA GLU A 122 13.24 21.32 -3.47
C GLU A 122 12.69 21.50 -2.06
N LYS A 123 12.44 22.74 -1.63
CA LYS A 123 11.92 23.04 -0.30
C LYS A 123 10.53 22.46 -0.09
N ASN A 124 9.63 22.65 -1.05
CA ASN A 124 8.30 22.04 -1.02
C ASN A 124 8.39 20.51 -1.07
N ALA A 125 9.29 19.96 -1.88
CA ALA A 125 9.49 18.51 -1.98
C ALA A 125 9.91 17.90 -0.63
N GLN A 126 10.83 18.53 0.09
CA GLN A 126 11.24 18.10 1.43
C GLN A 126 10.06 18.17 2.43
N GLN A 127 9.31 19.25 2.44
CA GLN A 127 8.14 19.42 3.31
C GLN A 127 7.05 18.40 3.01
N HIS A 128 6.73 18.20 1.74
CA HIS A 128 5.72 17.23 1.31
C HIS A 128 6.15 15.80 1.65
N ALA A 129 7.43 15.45 1.44
CA ALA A 129 7.94 14.12 1.78
C ALA A 129 7.81 13.85 3.30
N ILE A 130 8.19 14.79 4.15
CA ILE A 130 8.05 14.67 5.61
C ILE A 130 6.57 14.53 6.00
N GLN A 131 5.71 15.35 5.43
CA GLN A 131 4.26 15.32 5.71
C GLN A 131 3.64 13.98 5.33
N VAL A 132 3.97 13.44 4.16
CA VAL A 132 3.47 12.13 3.71
C VAL A 132 4.02 11.00 4.57
N LEU A 133 5.30 11.01 4.90
CA LEU A 133 5.91 9.98 5.76
C LEU A 133 5.28 9.97 7.16
N ASN A 134 5.05 11.13 7.76
CA ASN A 134 4.38 11.24 9.06
C ASN A 134 2.94 10.73 8.99
N PHE A 135 2.21 11.12 7.95
CA PHE A 135 0.83 10.66 7.72
C PHE A 135 0.75 9.13 7.60
N LEU A 136 1.63 8.54 6.79
CA LEU A 136 1.68 7.08 6.61
C LEU A 136 2.04 6.37 7.92
N ALA A 137 3.01 6.89 8.67
CA ALA A 137 3.40 6.32 9.97
C ALA A 137 2.25 6.36 10.99
N GLU A 138 1.52 7.46 11.08
CA GLU A 138 0.35 7.59 11.95
C GLU A 138 -0.77 6.61 11.62
N ARG A 139 -0.91 6.25 10.34
CA ARG A 139 -1.90 5.28 9.85
C ARG A 139 -1.39 3.83 9.87
N GLY A 140 -0.17 3.58 10.32
CA GLY A 140 0.42 2.23 10.44
C GLY A 140 1.03 1.67 9.17
N TYR A 141 1.18 2.47 8.12
CA TYR A 141 1.88 2.06 6.90
C TYR A 141 3.39 2.06 7.09
N LYS A 142 4.08 1.16 6.40
CA LYS A 142 5.54 1.06 6.40
C LYS A 142 6.10 1.35 5.02
N VAL A 143 7.11 2.20 4.96
CA VAL A 143 7.81 2.56 3.72
C VAL A 143 9.11 1.78 3.61
N SER A 144 9.41 1.27 2.42
CA SER A 144 10.68 0.62 2.13
C SER A 144 11.79 1.67 2.01
N HIS A 145 12.65 1.77 3.02
CA HIS A 145 13.78 2.69 2.99
C HIS A 145 14.73 2.40 1.81
N ALA A 146 14.96 1.13 1.51
CA ALA A 146 15.89 0.71 0.45
C ALA A 146 15.43 1.09 -0.97
N LYS A 147 14.12 1.19 -1.18
CA LYS A 147 13.52 1.51 -2.48
C LYS A 147 13.08 2.96 -2.60
N ALA A 148 12.99 3.70 -1.50
CA ALA A 148 12.55 5.09 -1.50
C ALA A 148 13.53 5.98 -2.29
N GLN A 149 12.96 6.80 -3.17
CA GLN A 149 13.71 7.83 -3.91
C GLN A 149 13.23 9.19 -3.40
N MET A 150 14.06 9.81 -2.54
CA MET A 150 13.66 11.00 -1.79
C MET A 150 14.18 12.27 -2.45
N VAL A 151 13.27 13.20 -2.72
CA VAL A 151 13.57 14.60 -3.13
C VAL A 151 14.57 14.65 -4.28
N LYS A 152 14.14 14.17 -5.46
CA LYS A 152 14.98 14.10 -6.67
C LYS A 152 14.31 14.82 -7.86
N THR A 153 15.12 15.32 -8.74
CA THR A 153 14.65 15.92 -10.01
C THR A 153 14.28 14.87 -11.06
N LYS A 154 14.76 13.64 -10.87
CA LYS A 154 14.47 12.49 -11.72
C LYS A 154 14.33 11.24 -10.88
N VAL A 155 13.25 10.51 -11.09
CA VAL A 155 12.95 9.23 -10.43
C VAL A 155 12.61 8.17 -11.46
N THR A 156 12.75 6.93 -11.05
CA THR A 156 12.44 5.76 -11.90
C THR A 156 11.21 5.00 -11.43
#